data_870ff932bdfe99d0ca3ba019bf0dc530
#
_entry.id   870ff932bdfe99d0ca3ba019bf0dc530
#
_cell.length_a   1.000
_cell.length_b   1.000
_cell.length_c   1.000
_cell.angle_alpha   90.00
_cell.angle_beta   90.00
_cell.angle_gamma   90.00
#
_symmetry.space_group_name_H-M   'P 1'
#
loop_
_entity.id
_entity.type
_entity.pdbx_description
1 polymer ?
#
loop_
_entity_poly.entity_id
_entity_poly.type
_entity_poly.pdbx_seq_one_letter_code
_entity_poly.pdbx_strand_id
1 'polypeptide(L)'
;MTEERVERRLAAILAADVVGYSRLMGANEVGTLATLKAHRAELVDGAIAGYQGHIVKLTGDGMLVEFASVVNAVECAAHIQRGMRTRNAEVPEDRKIEFRIGINLGDVIAEDNDIYGDGVNIATRIESIARPGGVAVSGSVRDNVGNRLNLIFDDMGEHTLKNIDRPVRIYNVSLEAAGQQPGGAAKSTDKPSIAVLPFVNMSGDAEQEYFSDGITEDIITDLSKITGLSVIARNSAFVYKGKPVNVQQAARELGVKFMIEGSVRKAGQRVRITGQLIDGADGRHLWADRYDRDLTDIFAVQDEITRTIVDQLKIKLLPEEKKAIEQAPTNNVEAYNCYLKGRQFFLMDTRSYLTMGRRMFARAAELDPGYAAAYAGMARCDARLYSLHGVPISVDDILAAAGKALAIDPNLPEAHAARGTALMVADRRAEAVPAFEEALALDPNSFDAHHAYGQFCITGGDFERAAKHLVRATEIRPDDYQSPLWLVQVYRSLGRPEEEKKYGRLGLKRAEEALRLFPESSKPAQVGACAWVLLGERDRAKEWLARALAIDPDDNIARYNAACTYSLLGELDLAFDLLEIFLQKAAPVAKLWFKNDSDLDPIRAHPRYQKLLELAG
;
A
#
# COMPACT_ATOMS: atom_id res chain seq x y z
N MET A 1 56.13 4.40 -9.49
CA MET A 1 54.94 5.00 -10.07
C MET A 1 53.80 4.52 -9.21
N THR A 2 53.29 5.37 -8.35
CA THR A 2 52.09 5.12 -7.55
C THR A 2 50.91 5.15 -8.51
N GLU A 3 50.19 4.02 -8.66
CA GLU A 3 48.91 3.97 -9.34
C GLU A 3 47.97 4.94 -8.61
N GLU A 4 47.57 6.03 -9.26
CA GLU A 4 46.50 6.89 -8.80
C GLU A 4 45.23 6.06 -8.74
N ARG A 5 44.71 5.86 -7.55
CA ARG A 5 43.48 5.10 -7.29
C ARG A 5 42.30 5.92 -7.77
N VAL A 6 41.82 5.62 -8.97
CA VAL A 6 40.65 6.26 -9.57
C VAL A 6 39.44 6.06 -8.67
N GLU A 7 38.88 7.15 -8.14
CA GLU A 7 37.71 7.08 -7.25
C GLU A 7 36.43 6.87 -8.06
N ARG A 8 35.81 5.71 -7.92
CA ARG A 8 34.52 5.40 -8.53
C ARG A 8 33.40 5.51 -7.51
N ARG A 9 32.29 6.13 -7.89
CA ARG A 9 31.09 6.25 -7.05
C ARG A 9 29.82 6.14 -7.86
N LEU A 10 28.75 5.69 -7.23
CA LEU A 10 27.42 5.65 -7.82
C LEU A 10 26.77 7.03 -7.66
N ALA A 11 26.30 7.62 -8.78
CA ALA A 11 25.65 8.93 -8.79
C ALA A 11 24.45 8.95 -9.74
N ALA A 12 23.47 9.80 -9.44
CA ALA A 12 22.42 10.17 -10.38
C ALA A 12 22.90 11.34 -11.22
N ILE A 13 22.91 11.13 -12.54
CA ILE A 13 23.45 12.09 -13.51
C ILE A 13 22.28 12.66 -14.31
N LEU A 14 22.14 13.98 -14.33
CA LEU A 14 21.19 14.70 -15.13
C LEU A 14 21.95 15.42 -16.27
N ALA A 15 21.61 15.08 -17.50
CA ALA A 15 22.04 15.82 -18.69
C ALA A 15 20.85 16.62 -19.22
N ALA A 16 21.09 17.90 -19.54
CA ALA A 16 20.07 18.75 -20.16
C ALA A 16 20.66 19.54 -21.32
N ASP A 17 19.86 19.77 -22.37
CA ASP A 17 20.24 20.50 -23.57
C ASP A 17 19.08 21.34 -24.10
N VAL A 18 19.38 22.45 -24.82
CA VAL A 18 18.36 23.34 -25.39
C VAL A 18 17.95 22.86 -26.78
N VAL A 19 16.65 22.65 -26.96
CA VAL A 19 16.08 22.21 -28.22
C VAL A 19 16.28 23.23 -29.33
N GLY A 20 16.97 22.81 -30.39
CA GLY A 20 17.17 23.66 -31.58
C GLY A 20 18.01 24.89 -31.31
N TYR A 21 18.96 24.88 -30.37
CA TYR A 21 19.80 26.00 -29.99
C TYR A 21 20.47 26.67 -31.18
N SER A 22 21.07 25.93 -32.11
CA SER A 22 21.70 26.49 -33.32
C SER A 22 20.72 27.30 -34.18
N ARG A 23 19.45 26.90 -34.27
CA ARG A 23 18.38 27.62 -34.98
C ARG A 23 18.04 28.92 -34.24
N LEU A 24 17.90 28.88 -32.92
CA LEU A 24 17.62 30.05 -32.09
C LEU A 24 18.76 31.09 -32.16
N MET A 25 20.01 30.64 -32.08
CA MET A 25 21.22 31.45 -32.22
C MET A 25 21.32 32.08 -33.61
N GLY A 26 21.00 31.32 -34.66
CA GLY A 26 20.99 31.85 -36.03
C GLY A 26 19.91 32.89 -36.27
N ALA A 27 18.80 32.85 -35.55
CA ALA A 27 17.72 33.85 -35.64
C ALA A 27 18.02 35.14 -34.80
N ASN A 28 18.56 34.99 -33.60
CA ASN A 28 18.90 36.10 -32.71
C ASN A 28 19.94 35.68 -31.65
N GLU A 29 21.21 35.75 -31.97
CA GLU A 29 22.30 35.30 -31.10
C GLU A 29 22.31 35.97 -29.72
N VAL A 30 22.31 37.30 -29.70
CA VAL A 30 22.42 38.10 -28.46
C VAL A 30 21.18 37.92 -27.58
N GLY A 31 19.98 37.92 -28.19
CA GLY A 31 18.72 37.72 -27.46
C GLY A 31 18.59 36.30 -26.90
N THR A 32 18.92 35.28 -27.67
CA THR A 32 18.87 33.86 -27.23
C THR A 32 19.82 33.63 -26.05
N LEU A 33 21.06 34.13 -26.15
CA LEU A 33 22.04 33.95 -25.08
C LEU A 33 21.63 34.68 -23.80
N ALA A 34 21.10 35.93 -23.93
CA ALA A 34 20.61 36.70 -22.78
C ALA A 34 19.44 35.99 -22.08
N THR A 35 18.47 35.47 -22.87
CA THR A 35 17.30 34.78 -22.34
C THR A 35 17.70 33.43 -21.67
N LEU A 36 18.61 32.68 -22.27
CA LEU A 36 19.10 31.43 -21.66
C LEU A 36 19.81 31.70 -20.33
N LYS A 37 20.65 32.74 -20.26
CA LYS A 37 21.31 33.15 -19.01
C LYS A 37 20.31 33.58 -17.95
N ALA A 38 19.25 34.31 -18.32
CA ALA A 38 18.18 34.71 -17.40
C ALA A 38 17.42 33.46 -16.85
N HIS A 39 17.03 32.53 -17.71
CA HIS A 39 16.38 31.28 -17.28
C HIS A 39 17.26 30.46 -16.33
N ARG A 40 18.55 30.40 -16.59
CA ARG A 40 19.48 29.73 -15.68
C ARG A 40 19.55 30.42 -14.33
N ALA A 41 19.83 31.72 -14.29
CA ALA A 41 20.01 32.46 -13.03
C ALA A 41 18.73 32.49 -12.18
N GLU A 42 17.55 32.60 -12.81
CA GLU A 42 16.28 32.83 -12.13
C GLU A 42 15.52 31.53 -11.80
N LEU A 43 15.82 30.41 -12.46
CA LEU A 43 15.08 29.15 -12.28
C LEU A 43 16.02 27.94 -12.12
N VAL A 44 16.90 27.68 -13.11
CA VAL A 44 17.59 26.39 -13.23
C VAL A 44 18.64 26.23 -12.14
N ASP A 45 19.55 27.23 -11.98
CA ASP A 45 20.67 27.13 -11.03
C ASP A 45 20.15 27.10 -9.58
N GLY A 46 19.09 27.88 -9.28
CA GLY A 46 18.39 27.84 -7.98
C GLY A 46 17.68 26.53 -7.69
N ALA A 47 17.04 25.94 -8.70
CA ALA A 47 16.41 24.62 -8.56
C ALA A 47 17.46 23.52 -8.29
N ILE A 48 18.55 23.49 -9.07
CA ILE A 48 19.62 22.50 -8.88
C ILE A 48 20.19 22.58 -7.47
N ALA A 49 20.51 23.77 -6.98
CA ALA A 49 21.02 23.98 -5.61
C ALA A 49 19.98 23.56 -4.55
N GLY A 50 18.70 23.90 -4.74
CA GLY A 50 17.60 23.56 -3.83
C GLY A 50 17.38 22.04 -3.68
N TYR A 51 17.61 21.28 -4.74
CA TYR A 51 17.56 19.83 -4.74
C TYR A 51 18.92 19.15 -4.48
N GLN A 52 19.90 19.91 -3.96
CA GLN A 52 21.24 19.40 -3.61
C GLN A 52 22.02 18.82 -4.80
N GLY A 53 21.80 19.36 -6.01
CA GLY A 53 22.55 19.02 -7.20
C GLY A 53 23.83 19.85 -7.29
N HIS A 54 24.85 19.25 -7.90
CA HIS A 54 26.11 19.91 -8.22
C HIS A 54 26.28 20.02 -9.74
N ILE A 55 26.40 21.26 -10.27
CA ILE A 55 26.68 21.48 -11.69
C ILE A 55 28.13 21.14 -11.95
N VAL A 56 28.36 20.04 -12.66
CA VAL A 56 29.70 19.56 -13.00
C VAL A 56 30.25 20.29 -14.23
N LYS A 57 29.40 20.46 -15.25
CA LYS A 57 29.85 21.01 -16.55
C LYS A 57 28.75 21.78 -17.24
N LEU A 58 29.16 22.83 -17.93
CA LEU A 58 28.33 23.62 -18.82
C LEU A 58 28.94 23.61 -20.23
N THR A 59 28.14 23.21 -21.22
CA THR A 59 28.58 23.03 -22.61
C THR A 59 27.74 23.91 -23.54
N GLY A 60 27.94 25.25 -23.49
CA GLY A 60 27.17 26.19 -24.33
C GLY A 60 25.68 26.20 -23.98
N ASP A 61 24.90 25.35 -24.62
CA ASP A 61 23.46 25.17 -24.44
C ASP A 61 23.10 24.01 -23.50
N GLY A 62 24.07 23.12 -23.20
CA GLY A 62 23.88 21.97 -22.36
C GLY A 62 24.45 22.12 -20.96
N MET A 63 23.99 21.26 -20.03
CA MET A 63 24.53 21.14 -18.68
C MET A 63 24.58 19.68 -18.24
N LEU A 64 25.57 19.38 -17.40
CA LEU A 64 25.73 18.11 -16.70
C LEU A 64 25.71 18.37 -15.20
N VAL A 65 24.78 17.69 -14.51
CA VAL A 65 24.55 17.88 -13.07
C VAL A 65 24.60 16.52 -12.38
N GLU A 66 25.25 16.47 -11.25
CA GLU A 66 25.33 15.31 -10.38
C GLU A 66 24.45 15.47 -9.15
N PHE A 67 23.79 14.40 -8.74
CA PHE A 67 23.00 14.31 -7.52
C PHE A 67 23.37 13.06 -6.73
N ALA A 68 23.47 13.19 -5.42
CA ALA A 68 23.59 12.04 -4.52
C ALA A 68 22.27 11.24 -4.40
N SER A 69 21.14 11.86 -4.73
CA SER A 69 19.80 11.28 -4.65
C SER A 69 19.13 11.25 -6.02
N VAL A 70 18.72 10.05 -6.45
CA VAL A 70 17.93 9.84 -7.68
C VAL A 70 16.59 10.58 -7.63
N VAL A 71 15.95 10.59 -6.46
CA VAL A 71 14.67 11.28 -6.21
C VAL A 71 14.84 12.76 -6.43
N ASN A 72 15.88 13.38 -5.84
CA ASN A 72 16.18 14.79 -6.01
C ASN A 72 16.47 15.17 -7.47
N ALA A 73 17.17 14.29 -8.21
CA ALA A 73 17.45 14.52 -9.64
C ALA A 73 16.16 14.60 -10.47
N VAL A 74 15.22 13.66 -10.25
CA VAL A 74 13.94 13.61 -10.99
C VAL A 74 13.03 14.77 -10.58
N GLU A 75 12.94 15.10 -9.29
CA GLU A 75 12.15 16.24 -8.82
C GLU A 75 12.68 17.57 -9.34
N CYS A 76 14.01 17.77 -9.33
CA CYS A 76 14.68 18.93 -9.89
C CYS A 76 14.33 19.08 -11.39
N ALA A 77 14.46 18.01 -12.16
CA ALA A 77 14.11 18.01 -13.59
C ALA A 77 12.64 18.37 -13.84
N ALA A 78 11.72 17.78 -13.06
CA ALA A 78 10.30 18.09 -13.16
C ALA A 78 9.98 19.53 -12.77
N HIS A 79 10.64 20.07 -11.73
CA HIS A 79 10.51 21.46 -11.30
C HIS A 79 10.98 22.42 -12.40
N ILE A 80 12.16 22.20 -12.97
CA ILE A 80 12.71 23.01 -14.07
C ILE A 80 11.75 23.02 -15.27
N GLN A 81 11.27 21.87 -15.72
CA GLN A 81 10.40 21.78 -16.88
C GLN A 81 9.03 22.43 -16.66
N ARG A 82 8.45 22.31 -15.45
CA ARG A 82 7.22 23.03 -15.10
C ARG A 82 7.43 24.55 -15.11
N GLY A 83 8.53 25.04 -14.54
CA GLY A 83 8.89 26.44 -14.53
C GLY A 83 9.13 27.00 -15.95
N MET A 84 9.79 26.23 -16.81
CA MET A 84 10.00 26.59 -18.21
C MET A 84 8.70 26.62 -19.00
N ARG A 85 7.77 25.67 -18.78
CA ARG A 85 6.44 25.68 -19.40
C ARG A 85 5.68 26.99 -19.09
N THR A 86 5.70 27.42 -17.82
CA THR A 86 5.07 28.67 -17.39
C THR A 86 5.73 29.89 -18.06
N ARG A 87 7.05 29.91 -18.15
CA ARG A 87 7.80 31.02 -18.79
C ARG A 87 7.58 31.09 -20.30
N ASN A 88 7.39 29.96 -20.94
CA ASN A 88 7.12 29.83 -22.38
C ASN A 88 5.64 30.06 -22.77
N ALA A 89 4.71 30.19 -21.81
CA ALA A 89 3.27 30.25 -22.09
C ALA A 89 2.86 31.37 -23.06
N GLU A 90 3.48 32.53 -22.94
CA GLU A 90 3.21 33.73 -23.79
C GLU A 90 4.31 33.98 -24.82
N VAL A 91 5.33 33.11 -24.93
CA VAL A 91 6.44 33.25 -25.88
C VAL A 91 6.05 32.64 -27.22
N PRO A 92 6.28 33.37 -28.37
CA PRO A 92 6.08 32.78 -29.69
C PRO A 92 6.90 31.52 -29.92
N GLU A 93 6.33 30.54 -30.63
CA GLU A 93 6.86 29.16 -30.81
C GLU A 93 8.31 29.16 -31.35
N ASP A 94 8.62 30.08 -32.25
CA ASP A 94 9.95 30.24 -32.86
C ASP A 94 11.03 30.77 -31.92
N ARG A 95 10.64 31.32 -30.75
CA ARG A 95 11.53 31.93 -29.73
C ARG A 95 11.53 31.17 -28.41
N LYS A 96 10.71 30.13 -28.23
CA LYS A 96 10.69 29.34 -27.01
C LYS A 96 12.04 28.68 -26.77
N ILE A 97 12.50 28.75 -25.50
CA ILE A 97 13.63 27.95 -25.03
C ILE A 97 13.07 26.74 -24.28
N GLU A 98 13.23 25.57 -24.81
CA GLU A 98 12.81 24.30 -24.23
C GLU A 98 14.02 23.43 -23.94
N PHE A 99 14.06 22.80 -22.78
CA PHE A 99 15.08 21.80 -22.47
C PHE A 99 14.62 20.39 -22.79
N ARG A 100 15.55 19.52 -23.19
CA ARG A 100 15.45 18.07 -23.05
C ARG A 100 16.24 17.67 -21.82
N ILE A 101 15.72 16.80 -20.99
CA ILE A 101 16.41 16.33 -19.80
C ILE A 101 16.45 14.83 -19.78
N GLY A 102 17.65 14.25 -19.65
CA GLY A 102 17.90 12.82 -19.48
C GLY A 102 18.54 12.53 -18.13
N ILE A 103 18.04 11.50 -17.41
CA ILE A 103 18.59 11.14 -16.10
C ILE A 103 18.95 9.65 -16.10
N ASN A 104 20.16 9.35 -15.61
CA ASN A 104 20.63 7.99 -15.41
C ASN A 104 21.27 7.83 -14.03
N LEU A 105 21.16 6.64 -13.45
CA LEU A 105 21.90 6.23 -12.25
C LEU A 105 22.99 5.25 -12.67
N GLY A 106 24.25 5.58 -12.41
CA GLY A 106 25.38 4.75 -12.79
C GLY A 106 26.68 5.14 -12.13
N ASP A 107 27.69 4.29 -12.30
CA ASP A 107 29.02 4.57 -11.79
C ASP A 107 29.68 5.70 -12.57
N VAL A 108 30.30 6.63 -11.84
CA VAL A 108 31.10 7.72 -12.38
C VAL A 108 32.51 7.69 -11.81
N ILE A 109 33.44 8.16 -12.62
CA ILE A 109 34.81 8.47 -12.25
C ILE A 109 34.89 9.98 -12.05
N ALA A 110 35.22 10.43 -10.84
CA ALA A 110 35.42 11.83 -10.54
C ALA A 110 36.90 12.19 -10.68
N GLU A 111 37.23 13.18 -11.50
CA GLU A 111 38.59 13.68 -11.74
C GLU A 111 38.53 15.19 -11.98
N ASP A 112 39.35 15.97 -11.28
CA ASP A 112 39.52 17.42 -11.45
C ASP A 112 38.21 18.24 -11.58
N ASN A 113 37.17 17.93 -10.78
CA ASN A 113 35.87 18.59 -10.81
C ASN A 113 34.99 18.26 -12.05
N ASP A 114 35.34 17.21 -12.81
CA ASP A 114 34.53 16.65 -13.91
C ASP A 114 34.18 15.18 -13.60
N ILE A 115 33.16 14.64 -14.28
CA ILE A 115 32.74 13.24 -14.15
C ILE A 115 32.77 12.53 -15.50
N TYR A 116 33.25 11.29 -15.50
CA TYR A 116 33.39 10.44 -16.69
C TYR A 116 32.79 9.06 -16.44
N GLY A 117 32.56 8.32 -17.52
CA GLY A 117 32.12 6.94 -17.49
C GLY A 117 30.81 6.66 -18.23
N ASP A 118 30.41 5.39 -18.27
CA ASP A 118 29.21 4.94 -18.98
C ASP A 118 27.95 5.58 -18.42
N GLY A 119 27.92 5.86 -17.09
CA GLY A 119 26.80 6.54 -16.45
C GLY A 119 26.49 7.90 -17.07
N VAL A 120 27.52 8.70 -17.38
CA VAL A 120 27.41 10.01 -18.02
C VAL A 120 26.97 9.87 -19.49
N ASN A 121 27.57 8.93 -20.21
CA ASN A 121 27.24 8.67 -21.61
C ASN A 121 25.77 8.26 -21.77
N ILE A 122 25.27 7.38 -20.91
CA ILE A 122 23.86 6.95 -20.90
C ILE A 122 22.94 8.15 -20.64
N ALA A 123 23.21 8.98 -19.63
CA ALA A 123 22.41 10.18 -19.33
C ALA A 123 22.26 11.11 -20.53
N THR A 124 23.38 11.40 -21.22
CA THR A 124 23.39 12.24 -22.43
C THR A 124 22.63 11.60 -23.59
N ARG A 125 22.67 10.27 -23.74
CA ARG A 125 21.88 9.57 -24.79
C ARG A 125 20.40 9.57 -24.47
N ILE A 126 20.02 9.43 -23.20
CA ILE A 126 18.62 9.51 -22.76
C ILE A 126 18.08 10.93 -22.97
N GLU A 127 18.90 11.98 -22.70
CA GLU A 127 18.55 13.38 -22.97
C GLU A 127 18.12 13.55 -24.44
N SER A 128 18.92 13.07 -25.39
CA SER A 128 18.61 13.21 -26.84
C SER A 128 17.35 12.46 -27.29
N ILE A 129 16.86 11.49 -26.53
CA ILE A 129 15.58 10.77 -26.75
C ILE A 129 14.40 11.52 -26.12
N ALA A 130 14.64 12.33 -25.08
CA ALA A 130 13.59 13.07 -24.41
C ALA A 130 12.85 14.02 -25.39
N ARG A 131 11.55 14.16 -25.21
CA ARG A 131 10.74 15.13 -25.99
C ARG A 131 11.11 16.56 -25.61
N PRO A 132 10.94 17.53 -26.51
CA PRO A 132 11.04 18.96 -26.16
C PRO A 132 10.18 19.28 -24.92
N GLY A 133 10.75 19.97 -23.93
CA GLY A 133 10.06 20.23 -22.66
C GLY A 133 9.81 19.01 -21.78
N GLY A 134 10.39 17.84 -22.12
CA GLY A 134 10.20 16.57 -21.41
C GLY A 134 11.38 16.12 -20.57
N VAL A 135 11.16 15.09 -19.78
CA VAL A 135 12.17 14.38 -18.98
C VAL A 135 12.12 12.90 -19.31
N ALA A 136 13.26 12.31 -19.66
CA ALA A 136 13.40 10.87 -19.84
C ALA A 136 14.39 10.29 -18.83
N VAL A 137 14.13 9.07 -18.36
CA VAL A 137 14.96 8.43 -17.32
C VAL A 137 15.28 6.98 -17.70
N SER A 138 16.41 6.46 -17.22
CA SER A 138 16.75 5.04 -17.36
C SER A 138 15.90 4.15 -16.46
N GLY A 139 15.83 2.84 -16.76
CA GLY A 139 15.22 1.83 -15.91
C GLY A 139 15.79 1.83 -14.51
N SER A 140 17.11 1.97 -14.34
CA SER A 140 17.77 2.07 -13.04
C SER A 140 17.27 3.28 -12.22
N VAL A 141 17.01 4.43 -12.85
CA VAL A 141 16.40 5.59 -12.20
C VAL A 141 14.96 5.27 -11.79
N ARG A 142 14.14 4.72 -12.69
CA ARG A 142 12.75 4.35 -12.43
C ARG A 142 12.64 3.38 -11.25
N ASP A 143 13.50 2.36 -11.21
CA ASP A 143 13.52 1.34 -10.16
C ASP A 143 13.91 1.94 -8.80
N ASN A 144 14.90 2.82 -8.80
CA ASN A 144 15.37 3.49 -7.57
C ASN A 144 14.42 4.61 -7.09
N VAL A 145 13.69 5.28 -7.97
CA VAL A 145 12.64 6.23 -7.59
C VAL A 145 11.44 5.47 -6.99
N GLY A 146 11.07 4.33 -7.57
CA GLY A 146 9.91 3.56 -7.14
C GLY A 146 8.64 4.42 -7.13
N ASN A 147 7.92 4.40 -6.01
CA ASN A 147 6.70 5.18 -5.79
C ASN A 147 6.94 6.41 -4.89
N ARG A 148 8.19 6.87 -4.76
CA ARG A 148 8.54 8.03 -3.91
C ARG A 148 8.11 9.36 -4.50
N LEU A 149 7.86 9.41 -5.81
CA LEU A 149 7.40 10.59 -6.53
C LEU A 149 6.00 10.34 -7.10
N ASN A 150 5.14 11.32 -6.97
CA ASN A 150 3.82 11.31 -7.61
C ASN A 150 3.93 11.74 -9.10
N LEU A 151 4.70 10.96 -9.86
CA LEU A 151 4.94 11.15 -11.29
C LEU A 151 4.62 9.85 -12.03
N ILE A 152 4.03 9.98 -13.20
CA ILE A 152 3.80 8.83 -14.10
C ILE A 152 5.05 8.64 -14.94
N PHE A 153 5.49 7.38 -15.04
CA PHE A 153 6.61 6.96 -15.86
C PHE A 153 6.07 6.08 -16.98
N ASP A 154 5.97 6.66 -18.18
CA ASP A 154 5.51 5.96 -19.38
C ASP A 154 6.67 5.13 -19.94
N ASP A 155 6.50 3.83 -20.02
CA ASP A 155 7.53 2.92 -20.54
C ASP A 155 7.71 3.10 -22.06
N MET A 156 8.90 3.48 -22.47
CA MET A 156 9.26 3.65 -23.88
C MET A 156 9.93 2.38 -24.48
N GLY A 157 10.10 1.32 -23.66
CA GLY A 157 10.76 0.09 -24.06
C GLY A 157 12.29 0.15 -23.97
N GLU A 158 12.93 -0.87 -24.55
CA GLU A 158 14.39 -0.98 -24.63
C GLU A 158 14.96 -0.25 -25.84
N HIS A 159 15.97 0.57 -25.61
CA HIS A 159 16.66 1.34 -26.66
C HIS A 159 18.13 0.93 -26.75
N THR A 160 18.60 0.66 -27.98
CA THR A 160 20.02 0.51 -28.23
C THR A 160 20.65 1.89 -28.37
N LEU A 161 21.49 2.24 -27.40
CA LEU A 161 22.18 3.53 -27.36
C LEU A 161 23.55 3.41 -28.09
N LYS A 162 23.95 4.45 -28.82
CA LYS A 162 25.22 4.46 -29.55
C LYS A 162 26.40 4.29 -28.58
N ASN A 163 27.26 3.32 -28.83
CA ASN A 163 28.45 2.93 -28.05
C ASN A 163 28.11 2.43 -26.62
N ILE A 164 26.93 1.86 -26.42
CA ILE A 164 26.54 1.16 -25.18
C ILE A 164 26.18 -0.27 -25.58
N ASP A 165 26.92 -1.26 -25.06
CA ASP A 165 26.83 -2.66 -25.48
C ASP A 165 25.50 -3.35 -25.14
N ARG A 166 24.78 -2.85 -24.14
CA ARG A 166 23.50 -3.42 -23.67
C ARG A 166 22.34 -2.45 -23.94
N PRO A 167 21.15 -2.95 -24.31
CA PRO A 167 19.95 -2.14 -24.38
C PRO A 167 19.64 -1.48 -23.03
N VAL A 168 19.16 -0.24 -23.06
CA VAL A 168 18.75 0.51 -21.88
C VAL A 168 17.25 0.74 -21.96
N ARG A 169 16.51 0.31 -20.95
CA ARG A 169 15.08 0.60 -20.83
C ARG A 169 14.89 2.05 -20.43
N ILE A 170 14.03 2.77 -21.14
CA ILE A 170 13.82 4.20 -20.98
C ILE A 170 12.36 4.48 -20.63
N TYR A 171 12.14 5.42 -19.75
CA TYR A 171 10.82 5.89 -19.34
C TYR A 171 10.72 7.40 -19.58
N ASN A 172 9.59 7.85 -20.13
CA ASN A 172 9.24 9.25 -20.16
C ASN A 172 8.56 9.64 -18.86
N VAL A 173 8.98 10.75 -18.25
CA VAL A 173 8.36 11.27 -17.02
C VAL A 173 7.24 12.22 -17.40
N SER A 174 6.00 11.86 -17.11
CA SER A 174 4.85 12.76 -17.26
C SER A 174 4.91 13.85 -16.19
N LEU A 175 5.04 15.09 -16.63
CA LEU A 175 5.13 16.27 -15.74
C LEU A 175 3.77 16.67 -15.16
N GLU A 176 2.70 16.07 -15.64
CA GLU A 176 1.35 16.20 -15.11
C GLU A 176 1.19 15.22 -13.95
N ALA A 177 0.72 15.72 -12.82
CA ALA A 177 0.41 14.85 -11.69
C ALA A 177 -0.57 13.75 -12.15
N ALA A 178 -0.35 12.52 -11.70
CA ALA A 178 -1.22 11.39 -11.98
C ALA A 178 -2.69 11.76 -11.66
N GLY A 179 -3.48 12.11 -12.69
CA GLY A 179 -4.87 12.51 -12.46
C GLY A 179 -5.53 13.41 -13.50
N GLN A 180 -4.96 13.63 -14.70
CA GLN A 180 -5.70 14.35 -15.74
C GLN A 180 -5.64 13.63 -17.09
N GLN A 181 -6.70 12.85 -17.39
CA GLN A 181 -7.07 12.56 -18.77
C GLN A 181 -7.80 13.78 -19.38
N PRO A 182 -7.57 14.16 -20.68
CA PRO A 182 -8.24 15.28 -21.29
C PRO A 182 -9.69 14.90 -21.65
N GLY A 183 -10.63 15.40 -20.90
CA GLY A 183 -12.05 15.21 -21.17
C GLY A 183 -12.93 15.84 -20.11
N GLY A 184 -13.26 17.12 -20.30
CA GLY A 184 -14.30 17.80 -19.53
C GLY A 184 -13.77 18.68 -18.40
N ALA A 185 -13.97 19.99 -18.54
CA ALA A 185 -13.70 20.99 -17.52
C ALA A 185 -14.48 20.69 -16.24
N ALA A 186 -13.80 20.03 -15.27
CA ALA A 186 -14.26 19.99 -13.89
C ALA A 186 -13.33 20.92 -13.10
N LYS A 187 -13.93 21.91 -12.45
CA LYS A 187 -13.27 22.81 -11.49
C LYS A 187 -12.44 22.00 -10.51
N SER A 188 -11.14 22.24 -10.39
CA SER A 188 -10.31 21.74 -9.30
C SER A 188 -10.88 22.29 -7.98
N THR A 189 -11.69 21.52 -7.30
CA THR A 189 -11.95 21.78 -5.89
C THR A 189 -10.68 21.41 -5.16
N ASP A 190 -9.99 22.40 -4.67
CA ASP A 190 -8.81 22.30 -3.79
C ASP A 190 -9.30 21.80 -2.42
N LYS A 191 -9.66 20.48 -2.37
CA LYS A 191 -10.15 19.88 -1.13
C LYS A 191 -8.99 19.79 -0.15
N PRO A 192 -9.16 20.27 1.08
CA PRO A 192 -8.16 20.06 2.12
C PRO A 192 -7.92 18.56 2.30
N SER A 193 -6.65 18.17 2.38
CA SER A 193 -6.21 16.79 2.60
C SER A 193 -5.71 16.60 4.02
N ILE A 194 -6.10 15.49 4.67
CA ILE A 194 -5.81 15.22 6.08
C ILE A 194 -5.41 13.76 6.30
N ALA A 195 -4.50 13.54 7.24
CA ALA A 195 -4.20 12.22 7.78
C ALA A 195 -4.36 12.23 9.30
N VAL A 196 -4.89 11.15 9.85
CA VAL A 196 -5.01 10.92 11.30
C VAL A 196 -3.97 9.89 11.69
N LEU A 197 -2.97 10.29 12.46
CA LEU A 197 -1.97 9.38 13.02
C LEU A 197 -2.60 8.49 14.11
N PRO A 198 -2.10 7.26 14.31
CA PRO A 198 -2.56 6.40 15.40
C PRO A 198 -2.42 7.10 16.73
N PHE A 199 -3.53 7.16 17.48
CA PHE A 199 -3.52 7.76 18.81
C PHE A 199 -2.72 6.90 19.78
N VAL A 200 -1.83 7.53 20.54
CA VAL A 200 -0.94 6.85 21.47
C VAL A 200 -1.72 6.35 22.68
N ASN A 201 -1.59 5.07 23.00
CA ASN A 201 -2.14 4.51 24.23
C ASN A 201 -1.32 4.97 25.44
N MET A 202 -1.92 5.82 26.27
CA MET A 202 -1.34 6.36 27.51
C MET A 202 -1.94 5.71 28.76
N SER A 203 -2.63 4.58 28.63
CA SER A 203 -3.33 3.90 29.73
C SER A 203 -2.37 3.17 30.68
N GLY A 204 -1.12 2.91 30.26
CA GLY A 204 -0.16 2.10 31.01
C GLY A 204 -0.42 0.59 30.92
N ASP A 205 -1.37 0.17 30.09
CA ASP A 205 -1.79 -1.20 29.85
C ASP A 205 -1.79 -1.46 28.34
N ALA A 206 -0.90 -2.33 27.86
CA ALA A 206 -0.79 -2.68 26.45
C ALA A 206 -2.07 -3.38 25.92
N GLU A 207 -2.84 -4.03 26.80
CA GLU A 207 -4.12 -4.63 26.41
C GLU A 207 -5.18 -3.60 26.01
N GLN A 208 -4.97 -2.30 26.26
CA GLN A 208 -5.87 -1.22 25.84
C GLN A 208 -5.51 -0.63 24.46
N GLU A 209 -4.51 -1.16 23.78
CA GLU A 209 -4.07 -0.69 22.46
C GLU A 209 -5.21 -0.72 21.42
N TYR A 210 -6.03 -1.79 21.44
CA TYR A 210 -7.18 -1.93 20.55
C TYR A 210 -8.19 -0.78 20.68
N PHE A 211 -8.27 -0.18 21.85
CA PHE A 211 -9.21 0.92 22.11
C PHE A 211 -8.72 2.24 21.50
N SER A 212 -7.42 2.53 21.62
CA SER A 212 -6.80 3.70 20.97
C SER A 212 -6.85 3.59 19.45
N ASP A 213 -6.59 2.41 18.91
CA ASP A 213 -6.71 2.10 17.48
C ASP A 213 -8.14 2.29 16.99
N GLY A 214 -9.12 1.78 17.73
CA GLY A 214 -10.53 1.90 17.39
C GLY A 214 -10.99 3.35 17.30
N ILE A 215 -10.64 4.19 18.28
CA ILE A 215 -10.96 5.63 18.26
C ILE A 215 -10.32 6.31 17.03
N THR A 216 -9.07 5.98 16.72
CA THR A 216 -8.41 6.52 15.53
C THR A 216 -9.15 6.14 14.26
N GLU A 217 -9.57 4.88 14.13
CA GLU A 217 -10.32 4.38 12.98
C GLU A 217 -11.69 5.06 12.82
N ASP A 218 -12.40 5.25 13.94
CA ASP A 218 -13.72 5.88 13.90
C ASP A 218 -13.60 7.34 13.43
N ILE A 219 -12.60 8.09 13.93
CA ILE A 219 -12.33 9.46 13.47
C ILE A 219 -12.00 9.48 11.97
N ILE A 220 -11.17 8.55 11.47
CA ILE A 220 -10.89 8.43 10.04
C ILE A 220 -12.15 8.14 9.25
N THR A 221 -12.98 7.21 9.73
CA THR A 221 -14.22 6.81 9.09
C THR A 221 -15.20 7.99 9.00
N ASP A 222 -15.38 8.73 10.09
CA ASP A 222 -16.28 9.89 10.12
C ASP A 222 -15.78 11.03 9.23
N LEU A 223 -14.50 11.33 9.24
CA LEU A 223 -13.91 12.31 8.34
C LEU A 223 -14.05 11.89 6.87
N SER A 224 -13.99 10.59 6.57
CA SER A 224 -14.13 10.05 5.20
C SER A 224 -15.54 10.18 4.63
N LYS A 225 -16.56 10.34 5.48
CA LYS A 225 -17.94 10.61 5.05
C LYS A 225 -18.14 12.04 4.49
N ILE A 226 -17.12 12.91 4.65
CA ILE A 226 -17.19 14.32 4.29
C ILE A 226 -16.67 14.52 2.87
N THR A 227 -17.54 14.83 1.93
CA THR A 227 -17.19 14.98 0.51
C THR A 227 -16.25 16.14 0.23
N GLY A 228 -16.24 17.15 1.11
CA GLY A 228 -15.35 18.32 1.05
C GLY A 228 -13.93 18.07 1.54
N LEU A 229 -13.60 16.88 2.06
CA LEU A 229 -12.31 16.52 2.65
C LEU A 229 -11.70 15.33 1.91
N SER A 230 -10.38 15.35 1.72
CA SER A 230 -9.62 14.21 1.24
C SER A 230 -8.90 13.56 2.43
N VAL A 231 -9.38 12.41 2.87
CA VAL A 231 -8.83 11.72 4.05
C VAL A 231 -7.90 10.61 3.59
N ILE A 232 -6.70 10.57 4.17
CA ILE A 232 -5.78 9.45 3.94
C ILE A 232 -6.31 8.20 4.64
N ALA A 233 -6.29 7.10 3.91
CA ALA A 233 -6.69 5.81 4.45
C ALA A 233 -5.92 5.47 5.73
N ARG A 234 -6.63 4.88 6.71
CA ARG A 234 -6.09 4.45 8.02
C ARG A 234 -4.69 3.85 7.92
N ASN A 235 -4.52 2.95 6.99
CA ASN A 235 -3.33 2.10 6.93
C ASN A 235 -2.07 2.86 6.51
N SER A 236 -2.20 3.91 5.70
CA SER A 236 -1.08 4.79 5.37
C SER A 236 -0.60 5.58 6.59
N ALA A 237 -1.52 5.97 7.48
CA ALA A 237 -1.19 6.64 8.73
C ALA A 237 -0.66 5.69 9.81
N PHE A 238 -1.16 4.43 9.86
CA PHE A 238 -0.75 3.43 10.85
C PHE A 238 0.68 2.89 10.68
N VAL A 239 1.35 3.18 9.57
CA VAL A 239 2.80 2.93 9.39
C VAL A 239 3.63 3.64 10.47
N TYR A 240 3.12 4.73 11.01
CA TYR A 240 3.76 5.52 12.07
C TYR A 240 3.49 5.02 13.48
N LYS A 241 2.67 3.98 13.65
CA LYS A 241 2.34 3.43 14.97
C LYS A 241 3.59 2.97 15.73
N GLY A 242 3.71 3.45 16.99
CA GLY A 242 4.82 3.10 17.88
C GLY A 242 6.18 3.69 17.48
N LYS A 243 6.22 4.60 16.51
CA LYS A 243 7.46 5.28 16.07
C LYS A 243 7.44 6.74 16.49
N PRO A 244 8.60 7.33 16.81
CA PRO A 244 8.70 8.80 16.95
C PRO A 244 8.43 9.43 15.57
N VAL A 245 7.45 10.31 15.50
CA VAL A 245 7.00 10.92 14.23
C VAL A 245 7.44 12.38 14.17
N ASN A 246 8.12 12.75 13.09
CA ASN A 246 8.23 14.15 12.68
C ASN A 246 7.00 14.46 11.82
N VAL A 247 6.06 15.24 12.35
CA VAL A 247 4.76 15.52 11.71
C VAL A 247 4.92 16.15 10.32
N GLN A 248 5.85 17.08 10.15
CA GLN A 248 6.11 17.71 8.86
C GLN A 248 6.67 16.73 7.82
N GLN A 249 7.52 15.80 8.24
CA GLN A 249 8.02 14.74 7.38
C GLN A 249 6.90 13.77 7.01
N ALA A 250 6.12 13.32 7.98
CA ALA A 250 4.98 12.42 7.75
C ALA A 250 3.92 13.06 6.83
N ALA A 251 3.63 14.36 7.00
CA ALA A 251 2.71 15.09 6.12
C ALA A 251 3.20 15.11 4.66
N ARG A 252 4.51 15.34 4.43
CA ARG A 252 5.10 15.26 3.09
C ARG A 252 5.06 13.84 2.50
N GLU A 253 5.39 12.83 3.30
CA GLU A 253 5.38 11.42 2.88
C GLU A 253 3.97 10.94 2.52
N LEU A 254 2.94 11.40 3.27
CA LEU A 254 1.53 11.09 3.03
C LEU A 254 0.88 12.01 1.99
N GLY A 255 1.54 13.09 1.57
CA GLY A 255 1.01 14.05 0.60
C GLY A 255 -0.19 14.83 1.12
N VAL A 256 -0.25 15.13 2.42
CA VAL A 256 -1.38 15.83 3.06
C VAL A 256 -1.00 17.21 3.54
N LYS A 257 -2.02 18.08 3.58
CA LYS A 257 -1.88 19.44 4.11
C LYS A 257 -2.01 19.46 5.63
N PHE A 258 -2.86 18.63 6.20
CA PHE A 258 -3.16 18.61 7.62
C PHE A 258 -2.90 17.25 8.24
N MET A 259 -2.47 17.25 9.51
CA MET A 259 -2.24 16.06 10.30
C MET A 259 -3.02 16.14 11.61
N ILE A 260 -3.59 15.01 12.03
CA ILE A 260 -4.14 14.84 13.38
C ILE A 260 -3.23 13.88 14.11
N GLU A 261 -2.86 14.26 15.33
CA GLU A 261 -2.24 13.36 16.30
C GLU A 261 -2.97 13.44 17.64
N GLY A 262 -2.83 12.40 18.45
CA GLY A 262 -3.48 12.38 19.74
C GLY A 262 -3.04 11.25 20.63
N SER A 263 -3.65 11.19 21.80
CA SER A 263 -3.46 10.10 22.75
C SER A 263 -4.76 9.75 23.47
N VAL A 264 -4.86 8.50 23.88
CA VAL A 264 -5.98 7.96 24.64
C VAL A 264 -5.46 7.38 25.95
N ARG A 265 -6.07 7.76 27.06
CA ARG A 265 -5.86 7.16 28.39
C ARG A 265 -7.20 6.69 28.94
N LYS A 266 -7.36 5.38 29.07
CA LYS A 266 -8.51 4.76 29.71
C LYS A 266 -8.13 4.27 31.10
N ALA A 267 -8.93 4.62 32.09
CA ALA A 267 -8.75 4.21 33.50
C ALA A 267 -10.12 3.89 34.10
N GLY A 268 -10.47 2.62 34.17
CA GLY A 268 -11.79 2.17 34.60
C GLY A 268 -12.91 2.72 33.71
N GLN A 269 -13.81 3.51 34.28
CA GLN A 269 -14.93 4.15 33.57
C GLN A 269 -14.61 5.55 33.03
N ARG A 270 -13.39 6.02 33.19
CA ARG A 270 -12.94 7.33 32.68
C ARG A 270 -12.06 7.18 31.46
N VAL A 271 -12.26 8.07 30.49
CA VAL A 271 -11.41 8.19 29.32
C VAL A 271 -10.93 9.63 29.18
N ARG A 272 -9.65 9.78 28.89
CA ARG A 272 -9.05 11.04 28.48
C ARG A 272 -8.51 10.92 27.08
N ILE A 273 -8.98 11.78 26.19
CA ILE A 273 -8.51 11.88 24.81
C ILE A 273 -7.88 13.25 24.63
N THR A 274 -6.68 13.29 24.06
CA THR A 274 -6.10 14.53 23.55
C THR A 274 -6.08 14.46 22.04
N GLY A 275 -6.42 15.55 21.37
CA GLY A 275 -6.36 15.66 19.92
C GLY A 275 -5.70 16.98 19.52
N GLN A 276 -4.94 16.95 18.44
CA GLN A 276 -4.26 18.12 17.89
C GLN A 276 -4.35 18.07 16.36
N LEU A 277 -4.75 19.21 15.77
CA LEU A 277 -4.72 19.42 14.32
C LEU A 277 -3.52 20.31 13.97
N ILE A 278 -2.67 19.84 13.08
CA ILE A 278 -1.37 20.44 12.76
C ILE A 278 -1.33 20.72 11.27
N ASP A 279 -0.84 21.90 10.90
CA ASP A 279 -0.46 22.22 9.52
C ASP A 279 0.81 21.45 9.15
N GLY A 280 0.74 20.59 8.14
CA GLY A 280 1.85 19.74 7.73
C GLY A 280 3.01 20.50 7.07
N ALA A 281 2.79 21.73 6.61
CA ALA A 281 3.81 22.53 5.95
C ALA A 281 4.78 23.16 6.94
N ASP A 282 4.26 23.76 8.02
CA ASP A 282 5.05 24.51 9.01
C ASP A 282 5.07 23.89 10.41
N GLY A 283 4.25 22.88 10.66
CA GLY A 283 4.14 22.20 11.95
C GLY A 283 3.35 22.99 12.99
N ARG A 284 2.62 24.02 12.58
CA ARG A 284 1.84 24.86 13.48
C ARG A 284 0.56 24.16 13.92
N HIS A 285 0.30 24.16 15.21
CA HIS A 285 -0.96 23.67 15.76
C HIS A 285 -2.10 24.64 15.41
N LEU A 286 -3.07 24.15 14.67
CA LEU A 286 -4.31 24.87 14.32
C LEU A 286 -5.35 24.73 15.44
N TRP A 287 -5.31 23.58 16.10
CA TRP A 287 -6.16 23.23 17.23
C TRP A 287 -5.48 22.20 18.11
N ALA A 288 -5.70 22.29 19.41
CA ALA A 288 -5.31 21.29 20.40
C ALA A 288 -6.31 21.36 21.56
N ASP A 289 -6.86 20.21 21.94
CA ASP A 289 -7.80 20.11 23.06
C ASP A 289 -7.67 18.79 23.81
N ARG A 290 -8.30 18.75 24.99
CA ARG A 290 -8.31 17.61 25.88
C ARG A 290 -9.72 17.34 26.38
N TYR A 291 -10.20 16.16 26.13
CA TYR A 291 -11.50 15.65 26.55
C TYR A 291 -11.32 14.69 27.72
N ASP A 292 -11.90 15.01 28.87
CA ASP A 292 -11.89 14.16 30.07
C ASP A 292 -13.36 13.85 30.40
N ARG A 293 -13.80 12.64 30.06
CA ARG A 293 -15.21 12.24 30.10
C ARG A 293 -15.38 10.86 30.74
N ASP A 294 -16.61 10.51 31.02
CA ASP A 294 -16.98 9.14 31.33
C ASP A 294 -16.94 8.29 30.04
N LEU A 295 -16.61 7.02 30.19
CA LEU A 295 -16.49 6.11 29.04
C LEU A 295 -17.82 5.97 28.26
N THR A 296 -18.95 6.17 28.95
CA THR A 296 -20.29 6.20 28.32
C THR A 296 -20.46 7.29 27.29
N ASP A 297 -19.68 8.36 27.36
CA ASP A 297 -19.77 9.53 26.49
C ASP A 297 -18.79 9.46 25.32
N ILE A 298 -18.15 8.29 25.11
CA ILE A 298 -17.07 8.14 24.13
C ILE A 298 -17.48 8.54 22.71
N PHE A 299 -18.68 8.17 22.27
CA PHE A 299 -19.19 8.49 20.95
C PHE A 299 -19.42 10.00 20.79
N ALA A 300 -19.97 10.66 21.82
CA ALA A 300 -20.13 12.10 21.83
C ALA A 300 -18.78 12.84 21.73
N VAL A 301 -17.72 12.28 22.32
CA VAL A 301 -16.36 12.83 22.21
C VAL A 301 -15.80 12.64 20.79
N GLN A 302 -16.01 11.49 20.18
CA GLN A 302 -15.59 11.24 18.78
C GLN A 302 -16.27 12.23 17.83
N ASP A 303 -17.58 12.40 17.96
CA ASP A 303 -18.35 13.39 17.20
C ASP A 303 -17.85 14.82 17.41
N GLU A 304 -17.58 15.19 18.67
CA GLU A 304 -17.08 16.52 19.04
C GLU A 304 -15.72 16.80 18.38
N ILE A 305 -14.80 15.81 18.41
CA ILE A 305 -13.48 15.89 17.75
C ILE A 305 -13.67 16.07 16.24
N THR A 306 -14.48 15.22 15.60
CA THR A 306 -14.71 15.27 14.15
C THR A 306 -15.30 16.61 13.72
N ARG A 307 -16.31 17.12 14.43
CA ARG A 307 -16.91 18.44 14.15
C ARG A 307 -15.91 19.57 14.33
N THR A 308 -15.12 19.53 15.40
CA THR A 308 -14.11 20.56 15.67
C THR A 308 -13.07 20.61 14.56
N ILE A 309 -12.61 19.45 14.05
CA ILE A 309 -11.69 19.38 12.91
C ILE A 309 -12.31 20.03 11.67
N VAL A 310 -13.56 19.70 11.35
CA VAL A 310 -14.30 20.24 10.21
C VAL A 310 -14.43 21.77 10.31
N ASP A 311 -14.77 22.28 11.50
CA ASP A 311 -14.91 23.71 11.77
C ASP A 311 -13.57 24.45 11.64
N GLN A 312 -12.48 23.87 12.16
CA GLN A 312 -11.12 24.42 12.01
C GLN A 312 -10.67 24.48 10.54
N LEU A 313 -11.05 23.48 9.76
CA LEU A 313 -10.77 23.44 8.31
C LEU A 313 -11.76 24.28 7.50
N LYS A 314 -12.76 24.91 8.13
CA LYS A 314 -13.82 25.73 7.49
C LYS A 314 -14.57 24.99 6.38
N ILE A 315 -14.79 23.68 6.57
CA ILE A 315 -15.55 22.84 5.64
C ILE A 315 -17.02 22.95 5.98
N LYS A 316 -17.85 23.21 4.97
CA LYS A 316 -19.31 23.26 5.12
C LYS A 316 -19.88 21.86 4.94
N LEU A 317 -20.38 21.26 6.01
CA LEU A 317 -21.05 19.96 5.97
C LEU A 317 -22.43 20.06 5.28
N LEU A 318 -22.72 19.06 4.46
CA LEU A 318 -24.06 18.82 3.96
C LEU A 318 -24.96 18.25 5.07
N PRO A 319 -26.28 18.45 5.03
CA PRO A 319 -27.20 17.91 6.05
C PRO A 319 -27.09 16.38 6.22
N GLU A 320 -26.86 15.67 5.11
CA GLU A 320 -26.69 14.22 5.08
C GLU A 320 -25.37 13.77 5.72
N GLU A 321 -24.29 14.51 5.47
CA GLU A 321 -22.97 14.26 6.08
C GLU A 321 -23.01 14.48 7.59
N LYS A 322 -23.66 15.56 8.03
CA LYS A 322 -23.86 15.83 9.45
C LYS A 322 -24.62 14.71 10.14
N LYS A 323 -25.71 14.23 9.52
CA LYS A 323 -26.49 13.09 10.04
C LYS A 323 -25.66 11.81 10.08
N ALA A 324 -24.84 11.55 9.06
CA ALA A 324 -23.99 10.35 8.98
C ALA A 324 -22.88 10.34 10.02
N ILE A 325 -22.32 11.51 10.39
CA ILE A 325 -21.33 11.63 11.48
C ILE A 325 -22.00 11.41 12.85
N GLU A 326 -23.20 11.95 13.04
CA GLU A 326 -23.96 11.85 14.31
C GLU A 326 -24.50 10.43 14.58
N GLN A 327 -24.42 9.53 13.61
CA GLN A 327 -24.93 8.17 13.73
C GLN A 327 -23.85 7.23 14.28
N ALA A 328 -23.76 7.12 15.60
CA ALA A 328 -22.88 6.17 16.27
C ALA A 328 -23.24 4.72 15.83
N PRO A 329 -22.25 3.84 15.63
CA PRO A 329 -22.47 2.45 15.21
C PRO A 329 -23.23 1.63 16.28
N THR A 330 -23.19 2.05 17.54
CA THR A 330 -23.94 1.51 18.68
C THR A 330 -24.00 2.57 19.79
N ASN A 331 -25.02 2.52 20.62
CA ASN A 331 -25.12 3.34 21.84
C ASN A 331 -24.62 2.58 23.09
N ASN A 332 -24.17 1.33 22.92
CA ASN A 332 -23.71 0.49 24.01
C ASN A 332 -22.18 0.36 24.02
N VAL A 333 -21.54 1.04 24.97
CA VAL A 333 -20.07 1.08 25.08
C VAL A 333 -19.45 -0.30 25.35
N GLU A 334 -20.15 -1.19 26.06
CA GLU A 334 -19.68 -2.56 26.29
C GLU A 334 -19.72 -3.36 24.97
N ALA A 335 -20.79 -3.19 24.19
CA ALA A 335 -20.89 -3.77 22.85
C ALA A 335 -19.77 -3.27 21.92
N TYR A 336 -19.48 -1.97 21.95
CA TYR A 336 -18.39 -1.37 21.19
C TYR A 336 -17.02 -1.95 21.60
N ASN A 337 -16.73 -2.02 22.91
CA ASN A 337 -15.48 -2.62 23.39
C ASN A 337 -15.34 -4.10 22.97
N CYS A 338 -16.42 -4.88 23.05
CA CYS A 338 -16.44 -6.26 22.57
C CYS A 338 -16.17 -6.34 21.06
N TYR A 339 -16.77 -5.45 20.29
CA TYR A 339 -16.54 -5.37 18.85
C TYR A 339 -15.07 -5.06 18.50
N LEU A 340 -14.46 -4.06 19.13
CA LEU A 340 -13.06 -3.72 18.91
C LEU A 340 -12.11 -4.88 19.28
N LYS A 341 -12.35 -5.57 20.38
CA LYS A 341 -11.60 -6.79 20.76
C LYS A 341 -11.80 -7.90 19.72
N GLY A 342 -13.03 -8.08 19.25
CA GLY A 342 -13.34 -9.04 18.19
C GLY A 342 -12.54 -8.78 16.93
N ARG A 343 -12.42 -7.52 16.52
CA ARG A 343 -11.60 -7.09 15.38
C ARG A 343 -10.11 -7.38 15.59
N GLN A 344 -9.58 -7.06 16.77
CA GLN A 344 -8.18 -7.37 17.10
C GLN A 344 -7.89 -8.86 16.95
N PHE A 345 -8.73 -9.72 17.52
CA PHE A 345 -8.58 -11.17 17.42
C PHE A 345 -8.75 -11.69 15.99
N PHE A 346 -9.68 -11.12 15.22
CA PHE A 346 -9.86 -11.49 13.82
C PHE A 346 -8.59 -11.27 12.98
N LEU A 347 -7.85 -10.20 13.24
CA LEU A 347 -6.61 -9.88 12.52
C LEU A 347 -5.47 -10.87 12.78
N MET A 348 -5.48 -11.58 13.92
CA MET A 348 -4.47 -12.60 14.25
C MET A 348 -4.65 -13.90 13.43
N ASP A 349 -5.83 -14.13 12.87
CA ASP A 349 -6.17 -15.17 11.88
C ASP A 349 -5.66 -16.58 12.20
N THR A 350 -5.72 -16.98 13.46
CA THR A 350 -5.53 -18.37 13.90
C THR A 350 -6.84 -18.94 14.44
N ARG A 351 -6.97 -20.26 14.48
CA ARG A 351 -8.18 -20.94 14.98
C ARG A 351 -8.62 -20.41 16.37
N SER A 352 -7.67 -20.29 17.29
CA SER A 352 -7.94 -19.83 18.65
C SER A 352 -8.41 -18.39 18.68
N TYR A 353 -7.70 -17.49 17.98
CA TYR A 353 -8.05 -16.07 17.92
C TYR A 353 -9.35 -15.82 17.15
N LEU A 354 -9.63 -16.53 16.06
CA LEU A 354 -10.90 -16.44 15.35
C LEU A 354 -12.07 -16.90 16.23
N THR A 355 -11.86 -17.94 17.06
CA THR A 355 -12.87 -18.39 18.03
C THR A 355 -13.12 -17.33 19.11
N MET A 356 -12.06 -16.68 19.63
CA MET A 356 -12.19 -15.56 20.57
C MET A 356 -12.88 -14.37 19.92
N GLY A 357 -12.48 -13.99 18.71
CA GLY A 357 -13.08 -12.91 17.95
C GLY A 357 -14.57 -13.12 17.73
N ARG A 358 -14.95 -14.32 17.31
CA ARG A 358 -16.35 -14.72 17.15
C ARG A 358 -17.16 -14.57 18.43
N ARG A 359 -16.60 -14.97 19.60
CA ARG A 359 -17.25 -14.79 20.90
C ARG A 359 -17.42 -13.32 21.27
N MET A 360 -16.41 -12.50 20.98
CA MET A 360 -16.48 -11.07 21.23
C MET A 360 -17.54 -10.38 20.37
N PHE A 361 -17.60 -10.71 19.08
CA PHE A 361 -18.66 -10.21 18.19
C PHE A 361 -20.05 -10.68 18.61
N ALA A 362 -20.19 -11.95 19.02
CA ALA A 362 -21.45 -12.47 19.54
C ALA A 362 -21.89 -11.71 20.80
N ARG A 363 -20.96 -11.45 21.72
CA ARG A 363 -21.26 -10.67 22.93
C ARG A 363 -21.66 -9.24 22.59
N ALA A 364 -21.01 -8.62 21.59
CA ALA A 364 -21.42 -7.30 21.11
C ALA A 364 -22.86 -7.30 20.56
N ALA A 365 -23.23 -8.33 19.77
CA ALA A 365 -24.56 -8.51 19.20
C ALA A 365 -25.63 -8.85 20.26
N GLU A 366 -25.26 -9.50 21.37
CA GLU A 366 -26.14 -9.75 22.52
C GLU A 366 -26.43 -8.44 23.28
N LEU A 367 -25.38 -7.63 23.51
CA LEU A 367 -25.47 -6.35 24.21
C LEU A 367 -26.22 -5.30 23.41
N ASP A 368 -26.07 -5.31 22.10
CA ASP A 368 -26.79 -4.46 21.15
C ASP A 368 -27.23 -5.26 19.92
N PRO A 369 -28.46 -5.76 19.89
CA PRO A 369 -29.01 -6.47 18.73
C PRO A 369 -29.11 -5.64 17.43
N GLY A 370 -28.95 -4.32 17.52
CA GLY A 370 -28.90 -3.39 16.38
C GLY A 370 -27.50 -3.15 15.83
N TYR A 371 -26.46 -3.79 16.40
CA TYR A 371 -25.09 -3.55 15.98
C TYR A 371 -24.70 -4.39 14.74
N ALA A 372 -24.95 -3.85 13.54
CA ALA A 372 -24.74 -4.54 12.26
C ALA A 372 -23.33 -5.09 12.09
N ALA A 373 -22.30 -4.29 12.41
CA ALA A 373 -20.90 -4.68 12.25
C ALA A 373 -20.51 -5.89 13.11
N ALA A 374 -21.17 -6.10 14.24
CA ALA A 374 -20.94 -7.28 15.10
C ALA A 374 -21.39 -8.58 14.38
N TYR A 375 -22.55 -8.56 13.71
CA TYR A 375 -23.02 -9.71 12.92
C TYR A 375 -22.14 -9.97 11.69
N ALA A 376 -21.67 -8.91 11.01
CA ALA A 376 -20.70 -9.04 9.92
C ALA A 376 -19.39 -9.70 10.42
N GLY A 377 -18.90 -9.27 11.59
CA GLY A 377 -17.71 -9.86 12.25
C GLY A 377 -17.91 -11.34 12.61
N MET A 378 -19.09 -11.72 13.12
CA MET A 378 -19.43 -13.13 13.38
C MET A 378 -19.37 -13.95 12.09
N ALA A 379 -20.04 -13.52 11.03
CA ALA A 379 -20.08 -14.22 9.75
C ALA A 379 -18.68 -14.42 9.17
N ARG A 380 -17.82 -13.42 9.27
CA ARG A 380 -16.42 -13.49 8.80
C ARG A 380 -15.58 -14.48 9.61
N CYS A 381 -15.70 -14.47 10.94
CA CYS A 381 -15.04 -15.45 11.80
C CYS A 381 -15.52 -16.88 11.48
N ASP A 382 -16.83 -17.09 11.42
CA ASP A 382 -17.43 -18.39 11.18
C ASP A 382 -17.06 -18.92 9.78
N ALA A 383 -17.03 -18.07 8.74
CA ALA A 383 -16.58 -18.43 7.40
C ALA A 383 -15.12 -18.90 7.38
N ARG A 384 -14.22 -18.20 8.08
CA ARG A 384 -12.80 -18.60 8.18
C ARG A 384 -12.60 -19.87 9.01
N LEU A 385 -13.27 -20.00 10.15
CA LEU A 385 -13.24 -21.20 10.99
C LEU A 385 -13.70 -22.42 10.21
N TYR A 386 -14.77 -22.30 9.43
CA TYR A 386 -15.25 -23.36 8.57
C TYR A 386 -14.29 -23.69 7.43
N SER A 387 -13.93 -22.67 6.63
CA SER A 387 -13.18 -22.88 5.38
C SER A 387 -11.72 -23.26 5.59
N LEU A 388 -11.04 -22.61 6.55
CA LEU A 388 -9.60 -22.81 6.75
C LEU A 388 -9.29 -23.83 7.85
N HIS A 389 -10.07 -23.83 8.93
CA HIS A 389 -9.77 -24.65 10.11
C HIS A 389 -10.66 -25.89 10.26
N GLY A 390 -11.61 -26.11 9.33
CA GLY A 390 -12.47 -27.29 9.32
C GLY A 390 -13.39 -27.39 10.54
N VAL A 391 -13.71 -26.27 11.19
CA VAL A 391 -14.65 -26.25 12.31
C VAL A 391 -16.05 -26.51 11.76
N PRO A 392 -16.83 -27.47 12.32
CA PRO A 392 -18.16 -27.80 11.81
C PRO A 392 -19.18 -26.71 12.17
N ILE A 393 -19.29 -25.71 11.31
CA ILE A 393 -20.23 -24.58 11.41
C ILE A 393 -21.22 -24.71 10.26
N SER A 394 -22.51 -24.45 10.52
CA SER A 394 -23.53 -24.43 9.48
C SER A 394 -23.31 -23.27 8.50
N VAL A 395 -23.26 -23.58 7.22
CA VAL A 395 -23.17 -22.56 6.16
C VAL A 395 -24.40 -21.64 6.17
N ASP A 396 -25.56 -22.18 6.52
CA ASP A 396 -26.80 -21.40 6.65
C ASP A 396 -26.70 -20.40 7.81
N ASP A 397 -26.05 -20.75 8.93
CA ASP A 397 -25.81 -19.82 10.04
C ASP A 397 -24.85 -18.69 9.65
N ILE A 398 -23.81 -18.99 8.84
CA ILE A 398 -22.89 -17.96 8.29
C ILE A 398 -23.66 -16.97 7.40
N LEU A 399 -24.48 -17.50 6.50
CA LEU A 399 -25.33 -16.69 5.62
C LEU A 399 -26.37 -15.88 6.40
N ALA A 400 -26.99 -16.47 7.43
CA ALA A 400 -27.95 -15.79 8.29
C ALA A 400 -27.33 -14.63 9.06
N ALA A 401 -26.11 -14.79 9.59
CA ALA A 401 -25.40 -13.73 10.28
C ALA A 401 -25.07 -12.56 9.34
N ALA A 402 -24.54 -12.84 8.13
CA ALA A 402 -24.29 -11.82 7.12
C ALA A 402 -25.58 -11.12 6.65
N GLY A 403 -26.66 -11.88 6.46
CA GLY A 403 -27.98 -11.36 6.10
C GLY A 403 -28.57 -10.46 7.18
N LYS A 404 -28.37 -10.82 8.46
CA LYS A 404 -28.82 -9.98 9.59
C LYS A 404 -28.06 -8.66 9.67
N ALA A 405 -26.74 -8.66 9.40
CA ALA A 405 -25.98 -7.42 9.32
C ALA A 405 -26.56 -6.47 8.26
N LEU A 406 -26.86 -6.96 7.05
CA LEU A 406 -27.44 -6.18 5.96
C LEU A 406 -28.89 -5.74 6.22
N ALA A 407 -29.65 -6.54 6.97
CA ALA A 407 -31.01 -6.15 7.36
C ALA A 407 -31.03 -4.98 8.36
N ILE A 408 -29.97 -4.84 9.17
CA ILE A 408 -29.80 -3.74 10.12
C ILE A 408 -29.23 -2.51 9.42
N ASP A 409 -28.15 -2.68 8.64
CA ASP A 409 -27.51 -1.61 7.88
C ASP A 409 -27.19 -2.10 6.45
N PRO A 410 -28.03 -1.78 5.46
CA PRO A 410 -27.81 -2.14 4.07
C PRO A 410 -26.65 -1.39 3.39
N ASN A 411 -26.14 -0.32 3.99
CA ASN A 411 -25.05 0.48 3.46
C ASN A 411 -23.69 0.21 4.14
N LEU A 412 -23.61 -0.83 4.96
CA LEU A 412 -22.35 -1.21 5.65
C LEU A 412 -21.45 -2.02 4.71
N PRO A 413 -20.28 -1.49 4.25
CA PRO A 413 -19.38 -2.21 3.34
C PRO A 413 -18.92 -3.55 3.87
N GLU A 414 -18.63 -3.64 5.17
CA GLU A 414 -18.19 -4.86 5.85
C GLU A 414 -19.27 -5.94 5.84
N ALA A 415 -20.53 -5.58 5.87
CA ALA A 415 -21.63 -6.54 5.81
C ALA A 415 -21.78 -7.15 4.39
N HIS A 416 -21.58 -6.34 3.34
CA HIS A 416 -21.53 -6.83 1.96
C HIS A 416 -20.32 -7.73 1.71
N ALA A 417 -19.13 -7.36 2.22
CA ALA A 417 -17.94 -8.19 2.15
C ALA A 417 -18.12 -9.52 2.90
N ALA A 418 -18.74 -9.49 4.09
CA ALA A 418 -19.09 -10.69 4.85
C ALA A 418 -20.07 -11.59 4.10
N ARG A 419 -21.08 -11.01 3.43
CA ARG A 419 -22.02 -11.76 2.58
C ARG A 419 -21.30 -12.39 1.39
N GLY A 420 -20.41 -11.67 0.72
CA GLY A 420 -19.59 -12.23 -0.37
C GLY A 420 -18.77 -13.44 0.10
N THR A 421 -18.14 -13.34 1.27
CA THR A 421 -17.38 -14.44 1.89
C THR A 421 -18.30 -15.61 2.26
N ALA A 422 -19.47 -15.36 2.85
CA ALA A 422 -20.44 -16.41 3.19
C ALA A 422 -20.94 -17.15 1.94
N LEU A 423 -21.23 -16.40 0.86
CA LEU A 423 -21.65 -16.97 -0.42
C LEU A 423 -20.53 -17.78 -1.09
N MET A 424 -19.27 -17.35 -0.96
CA MET A 424 -18.11 -18.14 -1.41
C MET A 424 -18.05 -19.49 -0.69
N VAL A 425 -18.22 -19.47 0.63
CA VAL A 425 -18.22 -20.71 1.45
C VAL A 425 -19.40 -21.63 1.11
N ALA A 426 -20.53 -21.04 0.71
CA ALA A 426 -21.72 -21.74 0.26
C ALA A 426 -21.63 -22.26 -1.20
N ASP A 427 -20.51 -22.02 -1.89
CA ASP A 427 -20.29 -22.29 -3.33
C ASP A 427 -21.31 -21.55 -4.25
N ARG A 428 -21.89 -20.45 -3.78
CA ARG A 428 -22.82 -19.58 -4.54
C ARG A 428 -22.05 -18.46 -5.24
N ARG A 429 -21.10 -18.85 -6.10
CA ARG A 429 -20.11 -17.95 -6.71
C ARG A 429 -20.74 -16.80 -7.52
N ALA A 430 -21.82 -17.10 -8.26
CA ALA A 430 -22.51 -16.09 -9.08
C ALA A 430 -23.12 -14.95 -8.24
N GLU A 431 -23.50 -15.22 -6.99
CA GLU A 431 -24.06 -14.24 -6.06
C GLU A 431 -22.99 -13.56 -5.20
N ALA A 432 -21.83 -14.18 -5.02
CA ALA A 432 -20.72 -13.61 -4.26
C ALA A 432 -20.13 -12.37 -4.96
N VAL A 433 -20.00 -12.41 -6.29
CA VAL A 433 -19.41 -11.31 -7.08
C VAL A 433 -20.16 -9.99 -6.85
N PRO A 434 -21.50 -9.90 -7.06
CA PRO A 434 -22.24 -8.66 -6.78
C PRO A 434 -22.09 -8.17 -5.34
N ALA A 435 -22.00 -9.08 -4.35
CA ALA A 435 -21.84 -8.69 -2.96
C ALA A 435 -20.46 -8.02 -2.71
N PHE A 436 -19.38 -8.53 -3.29
CA PHE A 436 -18.08 -7.88 -3.21
C PHE A 436 -18.02 -6.56 -3.98
N GLU A 437 -18.67 -6.49 -5.16
CA GLU A 437 -18.74 -5.27 -5.95
C GLU A 437 -19.51 -4.16 -5.23
N GLU A 438 -20.61 -4.50 -4.54
CA GLU A 438 -21.36 -3.54 -3.71
C GLU A 438 -20.53 -3.06 -2.52
N ALA A 439 -19.80 -3.94 -1.83
CA ALA A 439 -18.87 -3.54 -0.77
C ALA A 439 -17.85 -2.51 -1.28
N LEU A 440 -17.31 -2.70 -2.49
CA LEU A 440 -16.33 -1.80 -3.10
C LEU A 440 -16.97 -0.54 -3.71
N ALA A 441 -18.23 -0.56 -4.07
CA ALA A 441 -18.97 0.62 -4.49
C ALA A 441 -19.24 1.56 -3.31
N LEU A 442 -19.54 0.99 -2.13
CA LEU A 442 -19.75 1.74 -0.88
C LEU A 442 -18.43 2.26 -0.30
N ASP A 443 -17.37 1.43 -0.30
CA ASP A 443 -16.02 1.82 0.11
C ASP A 443 -14.96 1.28 -0.85
N PRO A 444 -14.50 2.08 -1.84
CA PRO A 444 -13.45 1.68 -2.79
C PRO A 444 -12.08 1.41 -2.13
N ASN A 445 -11.89 1.75 -0.86
CA ASN A 445 -10.68 1.53 -0.08
C ASN A 445 -10.86 0.48 1.02
N SER A 446 -11.94 -0.30 0.98
CA SER A 446 -12.16 -1.39 1.92
C SER A 446 -11.09 -2.48 1.75
N PHE A 447 -10.15 -2.55 2.70
CA PHE A 447 -9.16 -3.63 2.74
C PHE A 447 -9.84 -5.00 2.79
N ASP A 448 -10.83 -5.14 3.65
CA ASP A 448 -11.53 -6.39 3.89
C ASP A 448 -12.22 -6.91 2.62
N ALA A 449 -12.86 -6.01 1.85
CA ALA A 449 -13.50 -6.37 0.59
C ALA A 449 -12.47 -6.77 -0.47
N HIS A 450 -11.39 -5.99 -0.66
CA HIS A 450 -10.33 -6.30 -1.61
C HIS A 450 -9.63 -7.62 -1.27
N HIS A 451 -9.25 -7.82 -0.01
CA HIS A 451 -8.55 -9.03 0.44
C HIS A 451 -9.43 -10.27 0.25
N ALA A 452 -10.70 -10.23 0.69
CA ALA A 452 -11.63 -11.35 0.55
C ALA A 452 -11.99 -11.63 -0.93
N TYR A 453 -12.18 -10.60 -1.74
CA TYR A 453 -12.44 -10.77 -3.17
C TYR A 453 -11.23 -11.37 -3.90
N GLY A 454 -10.01 -10.95 -3.53
CA GLY A 454 -8.79 -11.56 -4.06
C GLY A 454 -8.71 -13.05 -3.75
N GLN A 455 -8.99 -13.46 -2.52
CA GLN A 455 -9.04 -14.88 -2.12
C GLN A 455 -10.14 -15.65 -2.87
N PHE A 456 -11.32 -15.06 -3.02
CA PHE A 456 -12.39 -15.61 -3.83
C PHE A 456 -11.97 -15.89 -5.28
N CYS A 457 -11.24 -14.94 -5.89
CA CYS A 457 -10.72 -15.10 -7.25
C CYS A 457 -9.66 -16.22 -7.34
N ILE A 458 -8.76 -16.35 -6.35
CA ILE A 458 -7.78 -17.46 -6.30
C ILE A 458 -8.50 -18.80 -6.30
N THR A 459 -9.51 -19.00 -5.44
CA THR A 459 -10.25 -20.26 -5.37
C THR A 459 -10.97 -20.61 -6.66
N GLY A 460 -11.26 -19.62 -7.50
CA GLY A 460 -11.87 -19.80 -8.83
C GLY A 460 -10.89 -19.86 -9.99
N GLY A 461 -9.59 -19.71 -9.75
CA GLY A 461 -8.55 -19.68 -10.79
C GLY A 461 -8.50 -18.38 -11.61
N ASP A 462 -9.21 -17.32 -11.20
CA ASP A 462 -9.17 -15.99 -11.84
C ASP A 462 -8.01 -15.17 -11.27
N PHE A 463 -6.79 -15.55 -11.64
CA PHE A 463 -5.56 -14.97 -11.07
C PHE A 463 -5.34 -13.51 -11.48
N GLU A 464 -5.79 -13.06 -12.65
CA GLU A 464 -5.66 -11.64 -13.04
C GLU A 464 -6.53 -10.75 -12.15
N ARG A 465 -7.76 -11.14 -11.88
CA ARG A 465 -8.65 -10.42 -10.97
C ARG A 465 -8.16 -10.52 -9.53
N ALA A 466 -7.64 -11.67 -9.12
CA ALA A 466 -6.99 -11.84 -7.82
C ALA A 466 -5.83 -10.86 -7.63
N ALA A 467 -4.93 -10.75 -8.62
CA ALA A 467 -3.81 -9.81 -8.60
C ALA A 467 -4.29 -8.37 -8.42
N LYS A 468 -5.30 -7.93 -9.19
CA LYS A 468 -5.87 -6.58 -9.10
C LYS A 468 -6.32 -6.24 -7.67
N HIS A 469 -7.08 -7.15 -7.05
CA HIS A 469 -7.63 -6.89 -5.71
C HIS A 469 -6.58 -7.03 -4.61
N LEU A 470 -5.69 -8.03 -4.66
CA LEU A 470 -4.64 -8.21 -3.66
C LEU A 470 -3.55 -7.14 -3.72
N VAL A 471 -3.22 -6.62 -4.92
CA VAL A 471 -2.34 -5.44 -5.05
C VAL A 471 -2.97 -4.25 -4.34
N ARG A 472 -4.26 -4.00 -4.59
CA ARG A 472 -4.96 -2.90 -3.91
C ARG A 472 -5.03 -3.10 -2.39
N ALA A 473 -5.31 -4.32 -1.91
CA ALA A 473 -5.24 -4.65 -0.48
C ALA A 473 -3.85 -4.38 0.11
N THR A 474 -2.79 -4.77 -0.60
CA THR A 474 -1.39 -4.53 -0.21
C THR A 474 -1.04 -3.04 -0.09
N GLU A 475 -1.62 -2.20 -0.97
CA GLU A 475 -1.47 -0.74 -0.94
C GLU A 475 -2.27 -0.10 0.19
N ILE A 476 -3.51 -0.57 0.41
CA ILE A 476 -4.40 -0.06 1.46
C ILE A 476 -3.82 -0.35 2.84
N ARG A 477 -3.23 -1.54 3.08
CA ARG A 477 -2.68 -1.94 4.38
C ARG A 477 -1.18 -2.25 4.29
N PRO A 478 -0.30 -1.28 4.60
CA PRO A 478 1.15 -1.46 4.54
C PRO A 478 1.73 -2.43 5.58
N ASP A 479 1.03 -2.73 6.65
CA ASP A 479 1.42 -3.72 7.68
C ASP A 479 0.89 -5.14 7.38
N ASP A 480 -0.03 -5.29 6.41
CA ASP A 480 -0.51 -6.59 6.00
C ASP A 480 0.58 -7.38 5.25
N TYR A 481 0.93 -8.52 5.81
CA TYR A 481 1.86 -9.46 5.18
C TYR A 481 1.14 -10.52 4.33
N GLN A 482 -0.16 -10.72 4.52
CA GLN A 482 -0.89 -11.80 3.86
C GLN A 482 -1.12 -11.49 2.37
N SER A 483 -1.67 -10.32 2.03
CA SER A 483 -1.95 -9.99 0.63
C SER A 483 -0.72 -10.06 -0.27
N PRO A 484 0.47 -9.51 0.10
CA PRO A 484 1.65 -9.67 -0.74
C PRO A 484 2.15 -11.12 -0.80
N LEU A 485 1.98 -11.93 0.25
CA LEU A 485 2.35 -13.35 0.20
C LEU A 485 1.37 -14.19 -0.65
N TRP A 486 0.08 -13.84 -0.69
CA TRP A 486 -0.87 -14.42 -1.64
C TRP A 486 -0.53 -14.06 -3.10
N LEU A 487 0.00 -12.85 -3.33
CA LEU A 487 0.46 -12.44 -4.66
C LEU A 487 1.64 -13.27 -5.18
N VAL A 488 2.43 -13.90 -4.32
CA VAL A 488 3.48 -14.86 -4.74
C VAL A 488 2.87 -16.01 -5.53
N GLN A 489 1.85 -16.68 -4.96
CA GLN A 489 1.13 -17.76 -5.63
C GLN A 489 0.42 -17.27 -6.90
N VAL A 490 -0.24 -16.13 -6.83
CA VAL A 490 -0.97 -15.54 -7.97
C VAL A 490 -0.02 -15.25 -9.14
N TYR A 491 1.10 -14.57 -8.90
CA TYR A 491 2.04 -14.24 -9.97
C TYR A 491 2.82 -15.46 -10.48
N ARG A 492 3.04 -16.48 -9.65
CA ARG A 492 3.53 -17.79 -10.11
C ARG A 492 2.56 -18.41 -11.10
N SER A 493 1.28 -18.45 -10.77
CA SER A 493 0.22 -18.98 -11.65
C SER A 493 0.07 -18.19 -12.95
N LEU A 494 0.41 -16.90 -12.95
CA LEU A 494 0.42 -16.02 -14.12
C LEU A 494 1.73 -16.09 -14.94
N GLY A 495 2.76 -16.81 -14.45
CA GLY A 495 4.08 -16.87 -15.09
C GLY A 495 4.83 -15.53 -15.06
N ARG A 496 4.65 -14.74 -14.00
CA ARG A 496 5.27 -13.41 -13.83
C ARG A 496 6.33 -13.41 -12.70
N PRO A 497 7.55 -13.91 -12.95
CA PRO A 497 8.55 -14.16 -11.92
C PRO A 497 9.11 -12.89 -11.24
N GLU A 498 9.11 -11.76 -11.91
CA GLU A 498 9.62 -10.52 -11.31
C GLU A 498 8.65 -9.95 -10.27
N GLU A 499 7.33 -9.96 -10.57
CA GLU A 499 6.29 -9.59 -9.64
C GLU A 499 6.22 -10.59 -8.47
N GLU A 500 6.34 -11.88 -8.74
CA GLU A 500 6.42 -12.93 -7.72
C GLU A 500 7.51 -12.64 -6.69
N LYS A 501 8.74 -12.38 -7.15
CA LYS A 501 9.88 -12.04 -6.28
C LYS A 501 9.68 -10.70 -5.54
N LYS A 502 9.13 -9.69 -6.24
CA LYS A 502 8.84 -8.38 -5.65
C LYS A 502 7.92 -8.51 -4.44
N TYR A 503 6.80 -9.20 -4.61
CA TYR A 503 5.81 -9.35 -3.55
C TYR A 503 6.25 -10.36 -2.48
N GLY A 504 7.05 -11.37 -2.85
CA GLY A 504 7.70 -12.25 -1.89
C GLY A 504 8.60 -11.51 -0.91
N ARG A 505 9.49 -10.64 -1.40
CA ARG A 505 10.34 -9.81 -0.54
C ARG A 505 9.53 -8.85 0.34
N LEU A 506 8.51 -8.22 -0.23
CA LEU A 506 7.64 -7.30 0.52
C LEU A 506 6.88 -8.04 1.63
N GLY A 507 6.27 -9.17 1.31
CA GLY A 507 5.51 -9.97 2.25
C GLY A 507 6.38 -10.52 3.38
N LEU A 508 7.59 -11.01 3.06
CA LEU A 508 8.54 -11.49 4.06
C LEU A 508 8.99 -10.39 5.03
N LYS A 509 9.33 -9.21 4.51
CA LYS A 509 9.69 -8.06 5.37
C LYS A 509 8.58 -7.74 6.37
N ARG A 510 7.32 -7.75 5.91
CA ARG A 510 6.16 -7.49 6.78
C ARG A 510 5.89 -8.64 7.74
N ALA A 511 6.08 -9.88 7.31
CA ALA A 511 5.90 -11.07 8.14
C ALA A 511 6.97 -11.15 9.26
N GLU A 512 8.23 -10.79 8.98
CA GLU A 512 9.29 -10.68 9.99
C GLU A 512 8.92 -9.64 11.07
N GLU A 513 8.42 -8.49 10.66
CA GLU A 513 7.96 -7.46 11.60
C GLU A 513 6.76 -7.94 12.42
N ALA A 514 5.79 -8.63 11.81
CA ALA A 514 4.67 -9.23 12.52
C ALA A 514 5.11 -10.27 13.55
N LEU A 515 6.10 -11.12 13.21
CA LEU A 515 6.69 -12.11 14.15
C LEU A 515 7.45 -11.46 15.29
N ARG A 516 8.04 -10.28 15.07
CA ARG A 516 8.72 -9.51 16.12
C ARG A 516 7.72 -8.94 17.13
N LEU A 517 6.56 -8.48 16.64
CA LEU A 517 5.50 -7.90 17.48
C LEU A 517 4.65 -8.97 18.18
N PHE A 518 4.40 -10.09 17.50
CA PHE A 518 3.54 -11.19 17.96
C PHE A 518 4.25 -12.54 17.78
N PRO A 519 5.26 -12.84 18.62
CA PRO A 519 6.08 -14.03 18.47
C PRO A 519 5.32 -15.35 18.67
N GLU A 520 4.14 -15.30 19.30
CA GLU A 520 3.24 -16.42 19.50
C GLU A 520 2.32 -16.71 18.30
N SER A 521 2.32 -15.83 17.29
CA SER A 521 1.50 -16.04 16.08
C SER A 521 2.20 -16.99 15.11
N SER A 522 1.56 -18.08 14.75
CA SER A 522 2.07 -19.04 13.74
C SER A 522 1.88 -18.53 12.31
N LYS A 523 0.90 -17.65 12.08
CA LYS A 523 0.42 -17.27 10.73
C LYS A 523 1.49 -16.63 9.83
N PRO A 524 2.29 -15.64 10.29
CA PRO A 524 3.32 -15.06 9.42
C PRO A 524 4.36 -16.08 8.98
N ALA A 525 4.73 -17.02 9.87
CA ALA A 525 5.68 -18.09 9.55
C ALA A 525 5.09 -19.11 8.56
N GLN A 526 3.80 -19.47 8.70
CA GLN A 526 3.10 -20.38 7.78
C GLN A 526 3.12 -19.87 6.35
N VAL A 527 2.68 -18.62 6.13
CA VAL A 527 2.51 -18.07 4.78
C VAL A 527 3.81 -17.55 4.18
N GLY A 528 4.79 -17.20 5.01
CA GLY A 528 6.10 -16.70 4.55
C GLY A 528 7.07 -17.80 4.12
N ALA A 529 6.87 -19.05 4.55
CA ALA A 529 7.81 -20.14 4.26
C ALA A 529 7.99 -20.40 2.75
N CYS A 530 6.89 -20.37 1.96
CA CYS A 530 6.97 -20.51 0.50
C CYS A 530 7.78 -19.38 -0.15
N ALA A 531 7.67 -18.16 0.37
CA ALA A 531 8.43 -17.04 -0.16
C ALA A 531 9.94 -17.14 0.15
N TRP A 532 10.34 -17.75 1.27
CA TRP A 532 11.76 -18.07 1.53
C TRP A 532 12.30 -19.07 0.52
N VAL A 533 11.51 -20.07 0.12
CA VAL A 533 11.92 -21.02 -0.95
C VAL A 533 12.13 -20.29 -2.27
N LEU A 534 11.22 -19.39 -2.63
CA LEU A 534 11.33 -18.56 -3.84
C LEU A 534 12.64 -17.74 -3.88
N LEU A 535 13.11 -17.25 -2.73
CA LEU A 535 14.35 -16.48 -2.63
C LEU A 535 15.62 -17.36 -2.47
N GLY A 536 15.48 -18.68 -2.47
CA GLY A 536 16.59 -19.63 -2.34
C GLY A 536 17.00 -19.95 -0.89
N GLU A 537 16.32 -19.39 0.10
CA GLU A 537 16.62 -19.50 1.53
C GLU A 537 15.96 -20.76 2.15
N ARG A 538 16.37 -21.95 1.69
CA ARG A 538 15.74 -23.24 2.04
C ARG A 538 15.75 -23.53 3.54
N ASP A 539 16.83 -23.19 4.25
CA ASP A 539 16.96 -23.44 5.69
C ASP A 539 16.03 -22.54 6.50
N ARG A 540 15.88 -21.27 6.11
CA ARG A 540 14.92 -20.35 6.69
C ARG A 540 13.47 -20.80 6.47
N ALA A 541 13.16 -21.30 5.29
CA ALA A 541 11.84 -21.89 5.02
C ALA A 541 11.53 -23.03 6.00
N LYS A 542 12.45 -23.95 6.20
CA LYS A 542 12.30 -25.07 7.15
C LYS A 542 12.18 -24.62 8.60
N GLU A 543 13.00 -23.63 9.01
CA GLU A 543 12.91 -23.04 10.35
C GLU A 543 11.53 -22.43 10.61
N TRP A 544 11.00 -21.67 9.64
CA TRP A 544 9.68 -21.06 9.76
C TRP A 544 8.56 -22.11 9.79
N LEU A 545 8.66 -23.18 8.99
CA LEU A 545 7.72 -24.30 9.06
C LEU A 545 7.74 -24.99 10.42
N ALA A 546 8.93 -25.31 10.93
CA ALA A 546 9.07 -25.95 12.24
C ALA A 546 8.47 -25.07 13.36
N ARG A 547 8.70 -23.76 13.32
CA ARG A 547 8.11 -22.80 14.24
C ARG A 547 6.58 -22.79 14.14
N ALA A 548 6.04 -22.69 12.92
CA ALA A 548 4.59 -22.64 12.71
C ALA A 548 3.88 -23.88 13.24
N LEU A 549 4.41 -25.06 12.93
CA LEU A 549 3.86 -26.34 13.37
C LEU A 549 4.04 -26.58 14.88
N ALA A 550 5.09 -26.01 15.51
CA ALA A 550 5.29 -26.12 16.96
C ALA A 550 4.32 -25.24 17.76
N ILE A 551 3.94 -24.06 17.24
CA ILE A 551 2.99 -23.15 17.90
C ILE A 551 1.58 -23.76 17.92
N ASP A 552 1.11 -24.29 16.79
CA ASP A 552 -0.21 -24.93 16.69
C ASP A 552 -0.13 -26.21 15.84
N PRO A 553 0.19 -27.36 16.46
CA PRO A 553 0.32 -28.64 15.76
C PRO A 553 -0.99 -29.14 15.13
N ASP A 554 -2.13 -28.67 15.61
CA ASP A 554 -3.45 -29.07 15.15
C ASP A 554 -4.06 -28.14 14.09
N ASP A 555 -3.37 -27.03 13.77
CA ASP A 555 -3.81 -26.10 12.72
C ASP A 555 -3.75 -26.78 11.35
N ASN A 556 -4.94 -27.05 10.79
CA ASN A 556 -5.06 -27.72 9.50
C ASN A 556 -4.51 -26.88 8.34
N ILE A 557 -4.64 -25.55 8.40
CA ILE A 557 -4.09 -24.66 7.36
C ILE A 557 -2.56 -24.53 7.48
N ALA A 558 -2.00 -24.64 8.69
CA ALA A 558 -0.55 -24.71 8.86
C ALA A 558 0.03 -25.94 8.18
N ARG A 559 -0.66 -27.11 8.30
CA ARG A 559 -0.27 -28.33 7.59
C ARG A 559 -0.33 -28.16 6.08
N TYR A 560 -1.37 -27.51 5.57
CA TYR A 560 -1.48 -27.22 4.13
C TYR A 560 -0.34 -26.34 3.63
N ASN A 561 -0.08 -25.20 4.29
CA ASN A 561 1.01 -24.29 3.92
C ASN A 561 2.39 -24.97 4.04
N ALA A 562 2.56 -25.86 5.03
CA ALA A 562 3.76 -26.67 5.16
C ALA A 562 3.91 -27.65 3.99
N ALA A 563 2.83 -28.30 3.58
CA ALA A 563 2.85 -29.22 2.44
C ALA A 563 3.19 -28.50 1.13
N CYS A 564 2.64 -27.29 0.89
CA CYS A 564 2.99 -26.44 -0.24
C CYS A 564 4.50 -26.10 -0.23
N THR A 565 5.02 -25.71 0.93
CA THR A 565 6.46 -25.42 1.06
C THR A 565 7.33 -26.64 0.83
N TYR A 566 6.98 -27.82 1.37
CA TYR A 566 7.71 -29.08 1.12
C TYR A 566 7.62 -29.51 -0.34
N SER A 567 6.49 -29.30 -1.03
CA SER A 567 6.35 -29.51 -2.48
C SER A 567 7.40 -28.68 -3.24
N LEU A 568 7.48 -27.39 -2.97
CA LEU A 568 8.46 -26.49 -3.58
C LEU A 568 9.93 -26.80 -3.21
N LEU A 569 10.16 -27.37 -2.03
CA LEU A 569 11.48 -27.84 -1.60
C LEU A 569 11.87 -29.19 -2.26
N GLY A 570 10.93 -29.89 -2.91
CA GLY A 570 11.14 -31.22 -3.47
C GLY A 570 11.12 -32.34 -2.44
N GLU A 571 10.64 -32.08 -1.22
CA GLU A 571 10.47 -33.05 -0.13
C GLU A 571 9.09 -33.71 -0.22
N LEU A 572 8.89 -34.48 -1.30
CA LEU A 572 7.57 -34.91 -1.77
C LEU A 572 6.82 -35.78 -0.76
N ASP A 573 7.50 -36.68 -0.06
CA ASP A 573 6.84 -37.58 0.92
C ASP A 573 6.22 -36.78 2.06
N LEU A 574 6.93 -35.79 2.61
CA LEU A 574 6.41 -34.92 3.65
C LEU A 574 5.21 -34.11 3.15
N ALA A 575 5.27 -33.63 1.90
CA ALA A 575 4.17 -32.91 1.30
C ALA A 575 2.90 -33.79 1.19
N PHE A 576 3.05 -35.04 0.71
CA PHE A 576 1.93 -35.97 0.58
C PHE A 576 1.32 -36.35 1.91
N ASP A 577 2.15 -36.63 2.92
CA ASP A 577 1.67 -37.04 4.26
C ASP A 577 0.82 -35.95 4.91
N LEU A 578 1.26 -34.68 4.78
CA LEU A 578 0.50 -33.54 5.31
C LEU A 578 -0.78 -33.27 4.51
N LEU A 579 -0.76 -33.42 3.18
CA LEU A 579 -1.94 -33.21 2.32
C LEU A 579 -3.00 -34.28 2.56
N GLU A 580 -2.63 -35.55 2.78
CA GLU A 580 -3.57 -36.61 3.12
C GLU A 580 -4.32 -36.27 4.42
N ILE A 581 -3.62 -35.78 5.45
CA ILE A 581 -4.23 -35.35 6.71
C ILE A 581 -5.14 -34.12 6.50
N PHE A 582 -4.66 -33.13 5.73
CA PHE A 582 -5.42 -31.92 5.45
C PHE A 582 -6.74 -32.22 4.75
N LEU A 583 -6.70 -32.97 3.65
CA LEU A 583 -7.86 -33.24 2.79
C LEU A 583 -8.97 -34.02 3.48
N GLN A 584 -8.62 -34.87 4.47
CA GLN A 584 -9.61 -35.60 5.29
C GLN A 584 -10.51 -34.67 6.12
N LYS A 585 -9.98 -33.46 6.49
CA LYS A 585 -10.67 -32.49 7.34
C LYS A 585 -11.07 -31.22 6.59
N ALA A 586 -10.65 -31.07 5.32
CA ALA A 586 -10.83 -29.87 4.55
C ALA A 586 -12.29 -29.65 4.15
N ALA A 587 -12.78 -28.42 4.29
CA ALA A 587 -14.06 -28.00 3.75
C ALA A 587 -14.05 -27.98 2.21
N PRO A 588 -15.21 -28.07 1.53
CA PRO A 588 -15.29 -28.09 0.06
C PRO A 588 -14.53 -26.94 -0.62
N VAL A 589 -14.62 -25.72 -0.09
CA VAL A 589 -13.91 -24.56 -0.62
C VAL A 589 -12.39 -24.69 -0.52
N ALA A 590 -11.87 -25.29 0.53
CA ALA A 590 -10.44 -25.55 0.70
C ALA A 590 -9.94 -26.66 -0.25
N LYS A 591 -10.78 -27.63 -0.56
CA LYS A 591 -10.50 -28.67 -1.57
C LYS A 591 -10.43 -28.08 -2.99
N LEU A 592 -11.27 -27.09 -3.29
CA LEU A 592 -11.22 -26.37 -4.55
C LEU A 592 -9.91 -25.57 -4.68
N TRP A 593 -9.48 -24.97 -3.58
CA TRP A 593 -8.19 -24.28 -3.52
C TRP A 593 -7.02 -25.22 -3.81
N PHE A 594 -6.95 -26.38 -3.13
CA PHE A 594 -5.95 -27.42 -3.37
C PHE A 594 -5.82 -27.75 -4.88
N LYS A 595 -6.93 -27.83 -5.63
CA LYS A 595 -6.92 -28.14 -7.06
C LYS A 595 -6.25 -27.06 -7.92
N ASN A 596 -6.32 -25.80 -7.51
CA ASN A 596 -5.84 -24.65 -8.27
C ASN A 596 -4.49 -24.09 -7.77
N ASP A 597 -3.89 -24.69 -6.75
CA ASP A 597 -2.67 -24.19 -6.13
C ASP A 597 -1.42 -24.54 -6.92
N SER A 598 -0.72 -23.53 -7.46
CA SER A 598 0.53 -23.69 -8.21
C SER A 598 1.73 -24.11 -7.35
N ASP A 599 1.67 -23.95 -6.02
CA ASP A 599 2.72 -24.44 -5.11
C ASP A 599 2.79 -25.98 -5.10
N LEU A 600 1.73 -26.63 -5.56
CA LEU A 600 1.63 -28.09 -5.66
C LEU A 600 1.96 -28.64 -7.05
N ASP A 601 2.33 -27.79 -8.03
CA ASP A 601 2.70 -28.24 -9.37
C ASP A 601 3.83 -29.29 -9.38
N PRO A 602 4.86 -29.20 -8.50
CA PRO A 602 5.93 -30.20 -8.46
C PRO A 602 5.46 -31.63 -8.12
N ILE A 603 4.33 -31.77 -7.40
CA ILE A 603 3.80 -33.09 -7.00
C ILE A 603 2.73 -33.65 -7.94
N ARG A 604 2.19 -32.85 -8.89
CA ARG A 604 1.05 -33.25 -9.74
C ARG A 604 1.34 -34.48 -10.62
N ALA A 605 2.58 -34.65 -11.07
CA ALA A 605 2.99 -35.81 -11.87
C ALA A 605 3.27 -37.08 -11.04
N HIS A 606 3.27 -36.99 -9.71
CA HIS A 606 3.59 -38.11 -8.84
C HIS A 606 2.39 -39.06 -8.68
N PRO A 607 2.57 -40.43 -8.66
CA PRO A 607 1.46 -41.37 -8.56
C PRO A 607 0.57 -41.18 -7.33
N ARG A 608 1.12 -40.76 -6.17
CA ARG A 608 0.32 -40.46 -4.95
C ARG A 608 -0.65 -39.30 -5.14
N TYR A 609 -0.44 -38.40 -6.12
CA TYR A 609 -1.31 -37.24 -6.35
C TYR A 609 -2.74 -37.65 -6.75
N GLN A 610 -2.88 -38.77 -7.49
CA GLN A 610 -4.20 -39.30 -7.86
C GLN A 610 -5.05 -39.63 -6.61
N LYS A 611 -4.44 -40.21 -5.59
CA LYS A 611 -5.11 -40.48 -4.31
C LYS A 611 -5.58 -39.19 -3.62
N LEU A 612 -4.78 -38.13 -3.69
CA LEU A 612 -5.18 -36.81 -3.15
C LEU A 612 -6.39 -36.24 -3.90
N LEU A 613 -6.43 -36.38 -5.23
CA LEU A 613 -7.60 -35.96 -6.02
C LEU A 613 -8.87 -36.72 -5.63
N GLU A 614 -8.78 -38.03 -5.34
CA GLU A 614 -9.91 -38.83 -4.83
C GLU A 614 -10.40 -38.32 -3.48
N LEU A 615 -9.49 -37.92 -2.57
CA LEU A 615 -9.83 -37.34 -1.27
C LEU A 615 -10.41 -35.92 -1.43
N ALA A 616 -10.01 -35.23 -2.47
CA ALA A 616 -10.54 -33.91 -2.76
C ALA A 616 -11.95 -33.93 -3.39
N GLY A 617 -12.36 -35.00 -4.02
CA GLY A 617 -13.69 -35.20 -4.61
C GLY A 617 -13.79 -34.65 -6.02
#